data_a82904de3c04b4e934de252e4708b164
#
_entry.id   a82904de3c04b4e934de252e4708b164
#
_cell.length_a   1.000
_cell.length_b   1.000
_cell.length_c   1.000
_cell.angle_alpha   90.00
_cell.angle_beta   90.00
_cell.angle_gamma   90.00
#
_symmetry.space_group_name_H-M   'P 1'
#
loop_
_entity.id
_entity.type
_entity.pdbx_description
1 polymer ?
#
loop_
_entity_poly.entity_id
_entity_poly.type
_entity_poly.pdbx_seq_one_letter_code
_entity_poly.pdbx_strand_id
1 'polypeptide(L)'
;MTTSRRILLAGSAALLAAPRLVRAEESPGVTATELRIGTTFALSGPASAYSLIPKCVTAMVKRLNEEGGIAGRKINFLVYDDAYSPPRTLEQTRRLVEQDKVAFLFNNLGTPTNSAIHRYVNQRKVPHLFLATGADKWAEPKQYPWTIGWQPSYRTEAQIYAKHILEQKPEAKIGLLYQNDDFGKDYVNGVKDVLGPRFDAMVKTASHEATDATVDSQLVSLQAAGCDALVCGIIPRFASQAIRRVFDLNWKPMMFMSNVSVSGSVVIEPAGKEKAVGLITSDYRKDQSDPSWADDPGMKEWRDFMARYIPDGELGDNNYTYAYGVGLTLFQVLRQCGNDFSRANVMKQATSLQPMALPTLLPGIMVGTSPDNYRPIRHMQLQRWDGRGWVRFGKVIEGAEV
;
A
#
# COMPACT_ATOMS: atom_id res chain seq x y z
N MET A 1 -60.52 36.34 -71.00
CA MET A 1 -60.77 35.07 -70.34
C MET A 1 -59.44 34.37 -70.20
N THR A 2 -58.67 34.58 -69.19
CA THR A 2 -57.31 34.13 -69.06
C THR A 2 -57.11 33.45 -67.68
N THR A 3 -56.91 32.19 -67.68
CA THR A 3 -56.61 31.37 -66.55
C THR A 3 -55.11 31.29 -66.31
N SER A 4 -54.63 31.82 -65.22
CA SER A 4 -53.22 31.76 -64.82
C SER A 4 -52.96 30.52 -63.95
N ARG A 5 -52.05 29.64 -64.37
CA ARG A 5 -51.53 28.52 -63.62
C ARG A 5 -50.32 28.96 -62.80
N ARG A 6 -50.39 28.92 -61.50
CA ARG A 6 -49.24 28.98 -60.61
C ARG A 6 -48.93 27.57 -60.11
N ILE A 7 -47.80 27.02 -60.56
CA ILE A 7 -47.20 25.76 -60.02
C ILE A 7 -46.34 26.14 -58.85
N LEU A 8 -46.68 25.66 -57.65
CA LEU A 8 -45.87 25.72 -56.47
C LEU A 8 -44.95 24.47 -56.45
N LEU A 9 -43.66 24.68 -56.64
CA LEU A 9 -42.62 23.67 -56.39
C LEU A 9 -42.28 23.68 -54.87
N ALA A 10 -42.77 22.71 -54.16
CA ALA A 10 -42.36 22.40 -52.77
C ALA A 10 -41.08 21.55 -52.83
N GLY A 11 -39.95 22.22 -52.66
CA GLY A 11 -38.65 21.51 -52.49
C GLY A 11 -38.52 20.96 -51.07
N SER A 12 -38.66 19.65 -50.89
CA SER A 12 -38.38 18.95 -49.63
C SER A 12 -36.87 18.87 -49.43
N ALA A 13 -36.31 19.72 -48.60
CA ALA A 13 -34.95 19.61 -48.09
C ALA A 13 -34.91 18.53 -47.03
N ALA A 14 -34.60 17.29 -47.40
CA ALA A 14 -34.26 16.22 -46.45
C ALA A 14 -32.88 16.53 -45.85
N LEU A 15 -32.86 17.12 -44.68
CA LEU A 15 -31.68 17.21 -43.82
C LEU A 15 -31.28 15.78 -43.42
N LEU A 16 -30.29 15.22 -44.08
CA LEU A 16 -29.57 14.04 -43.63
C LEU A 16 -28.92 14.36 -42.29
N ALA A 17 -29.61 14.04 -41.21
CA ALA A 17 -29.03 13.96 -39.86
C ALA A 17 -28.04 12.78 -39.85
N ALA A 18 -26.80 13.04 -40.27
CA ALA A 18 -25.71 12.10 -40.03
C ALA A 18 -25.62 11.88 -38.50
N PRO A 19 -25.64 10.64 -38.03
CA PRO A 19 -25.40 10.40 -36.62
C PRO A 19 -24.03 10.98 -36.29
N ARG A 20 -23.97 12.03 -35.47
CA ARG A 20 -22.73 12.44 -34.85
C ARG A 20 -22.28 11.23 -34.05
N LEU A 21 -21.30 10.49 -34.58
CA LEU A 21 -20.44 9.63 -33.77
C LEU A 21 -19.90 10.54 -32.67
N VAL A 22 -20.53 10.48 -31.50
CA VAL A 22 -19.95 10.99 -30.26
C VAL A 22 -18.66 10.19 -30.10
N ARG A 23 -17.57 10.75 -30.59
CA ARG A 23 -16.24 10.21 -30.31
C ARG A 23 -16.14 10.24 -28.79
N ALA A 24 -16.23 9.09 -28.16
CA ALA A 24 -16.00 8.98 -26.72
C ALA A 24 -14.67 9.68 -26.49
N GLU A 25 -14.66 10.69 -25.65
CA GLU A 25 -13.47 11.45 -25.30
C GLU A 25 -12.44 10.41 -24.85
N GLU A 26 -11.36 10.24 -25.60
CA GLU A 26 -10.37 9.20 -25.32
C GLU A 26 -9.84 9.46 -23.91
N SER A 27 -10.13 8.55 -22.99
CA SER A 27 -9.64 8.67 -21.62
C SER A 27 -8.10 8.72 -21.63
N PRO A 28 -7.46 9.64 -20.90
CA PRO A 28 -6.02 9.73 -20.88
C PRO A 28 -5.38 8.37 -20.63
N GLY A 29 -4.33 8.02 -21.39
CA GLY A 29 -3.59 6.76 -21.24
C GLY A 29 -4.31 5.51 -21.74
N VAL A 30 -5.48 5.65 -22.38
CA VAL A 30 -6.25 4.53 -22.92
C VAL A 30 -6.28 4.63 -24.43
N THR A 31 -5.80 3.59 -25.14
CA THR A 31 -5.91 3.44 -26.58
C THR A 31 -6.60 2.13 -26.94
N ALA A 32 -6.75 1.81 -28.19
CA ALA A 32 -7.27 0.52 -28.64
C ALA A 32 -6.39 -0.67 -28.21
N THR A 33 -5.07 -0.44 -28.04
CA THR A 33 -4.07 -1.50 -27.82
C THR A 33 -3.24 -1.34 -26.55
N GLU A 34 -3.33 -0.19 -25.86
CA GLU A 34 -2.52 0.14 -24.68
C GLU A 34 -3.38 0.73 -23.56
N LEU A 35 -3.05 0.36 -22.33
CA LEU A 35 -3.47 1.01 -21.10
C LEU A 35 -2.21 1.48 -20.36
N ARG A 36 -2.01 2.79 -20.27
CA ARG A 36 -0.84 3.40 -19.62
C ARG A 36 -1.17 3.77 -18.19
N ILE A 37 -0.43 3.21 -17.24
CA ILE A 37 -0.55 3.47 -15.82
C ILE A 37 0.80 3.91 -15.25
N GLY A 38 0.82 4.60 -14.12
CA GLY A 38 2.06 5.12 -13.55
C GLY A 38 2.17 4.98 -12.06
N THR A 39 3.40 5.02 -11.57
CA THR A 39 3.72 5.10 -10.16
C THR A 39 4.95 5.98 -9.91
N THR A 40 5.01 6.56 -8.71
CA THR A 40 6.24 7.11 -8.14
C THR A 40 6.68 6.22 -6.98
N PHE A 41 7.96 5.93 -6.90
CA PHE A 41 8.48 4.97 -5.95
C PHE A 41 9.89 5.35 -5.50
N ALA A 42 10.27 5.00 -4.27
CA ALA A 42 11.64 5.18 -3.78
C ALA A 42 12.56 4.08 -4.36
N LEU A 43 13.03 4.26 -5.60
CA LEU A 43 14.04 3.37 -6.18
C LEU A 43 15.43 3.67 -5.61
N SER A 44 15.62 4.88 -5.10
CA SER A 44 16.81 5.35 -4.38
C SER A 44 16.41 6.00 -3.05
N GLY A 45 17.39 6.46 -2.25
CA GLY A 45 17.14 7.18 -1.01
C GLY A 45 16.80 6.29 0.20
N PRO A 46 16.25 6.88 1.30
CA PRO A 46 16.14 6.19 2.58
C PRO A 46 15.15 5.02 2.61
N ALA A 47 14.20 4.99 1.69
CA ALA A 47 13.18 3.94 1.57
C ALA A 47 13.41 2.99 0.38
N SER A 48 14.63 2.96 -0.19
CA SER A 48 14.97 2.13 -1.36
C SER A 48 14.83 0.62 -1.12
N ALA A 49 14.77 0.16 0.13
CA ALA A 49 14.45 -1.22 0.47
C ALA A 49 13.12 -1.71 -0.12
N TYR A 50 12.20 -0.79 -0.41
CA TYR A 50 10.91 -1.12 -1.04
C TYR A 50 10.96 -1.19 -2.57
N SER A 51 12.09 -0.93 -3.22
CA SER A 51 12.23 -0.91 -4.69
C SER A 51 11.90 -2.26 -5.36
N LEU A 52 11.87 -3.35 -4.60
CA LEU A 52 11.46 -4.68 -5.05
C LEU A 52 9.96 -4.74 -5.41
N ILE A 53 9.14 -3.88 -4.81
CA ILE A 53 7.68 -3.84 -5.06
C ILE A 53 7.38 -3.51 -6.53
N PRO A 54 7.81 -2.36 -7.08
CA PRO A 54 7.55 -2.04 -8.49
C PRO A 54 8.26 -3.00 -9.44
N LYS A 55 9.41 -3.59 -9.06
CA LYS A 55 10.07 -4.66 -9.85
C LYS A 55 9.13 -5.86 -9.99
N CYS A 56 8.52 -6.31 -8.91
CA CYS A 56 7.57 -7.42 -8.92
C CYS A 56 6.31 -7.09 -9.72
N VAL A 57 5.70 -5.90 -9.53
CA VAL A 57 4.54 -5.45 -10.29
C VAL A 57 4.86 -5.39 -11.79
N THR A 58 6.04 -4.90 -12.18
CA THR A 58 6.49 -4.88 -13.58
C THR A 58 6.57 -6.30 -14.17
N ALA A 59 7.07 -7.25 -13.41
CA ALA A 59 7.11 -8.66 -13.81
C ALA A 59 5.70 -9.27 -13.95
N MET A 60 4.78 -8.93 -13.05
CA MET A 60 3.38 -9.33 -13.15
C MET A 60 2.68 -8.74 -14.38
N VAL A 61 2.94 -7.47 -14.69
CA VAL A 61 2.45 -6.81 -15.90
C VAL A 61 3.01 -7.48 -17.16
N LYS A 62 4.29 -7.86 -17.14
CA LYS A 62 4.91 -8.62 -18.24
C LYS A 62 4.15 -9.94 -18.46
N ARG A 63 3.95 -10.73 -17.41
CA ARG A 63 3.15 -11.98 -17.48
C ARG A 63 1.76 -11.73 -18.07
N LEU A 64 1.03 -10.76 -17.54
CA LEU A 64 -0.30 -10.42 -18.01
C LEU A 64 -0.31 -10.02 -19.49
N ASN A 65 0.70 -9.28 -19.93
CA ASN A 65 0.86 -8.86 -21.31
C ASN A 65 1.19 -10.03 -22.26
N GLU A 66 1.97 -11.01 -21.81
CA GLU A 66 2.23 -12.26 -22.53
C GLU A 66 0.94 -13.09 -22.69
N GLU A 67 0.08 -13.10 -21.68
CA GLU A 67 -1.24 -13.76 -21.65
C GLU A 67 -2.31 -13.03 -22.48
N GLY A 68 -1.98 -11.92 -23.14
CA GLY A 68 -2.92 -11.15 -24.02
C GLY A 68 -3.34 -9.79 -23.47
N GLY A 69 -2.95 -9.45 -22.25
CA GLY A 69 -3.28 -8.17 -21.59
C GLY A 69 -4.70 -8.14 -21.00
N ILE A 70 -5.31 -6.97 -20.96
CA ILE A 70 -6.67 -6.76 -20.45
C ILE A 70 -7.55 -6.20 -21.58
N ALA A 71 -8.65 -6.87 -21.87
CA ALA A 71 -9.57 -6.46 -22.95
C ALA A 71 -8.85 -6.11 -24.25
N GLY A 72 -7.84 -6.93 -24.65
CA GLY A 72 -7.03 -6.73 -25.84
C GLY A 72 -5.97 -5.65 -25.76
N ARG A 73 -5.78 -5.00 -24.60
CA ARG A 73 -4.77 -3.95 -24.38
C ARG A 73 -3.59 -4.46 -23.59
N LYS A 74 -2.39 -4.09 -24.00
CA LYS A 74 -1.18 -4.27 -23.18
C LYS A 74 -1.12 -3.17 -22.11
N ILE A 75 -0.71 -3.52 -20.90
CA ILE A 75 -0.44 -2.54 -19.85
C ILE A 75 0.97 -1.98 -20.05
N ASN A 76 1.08 -0.66 -20.09
CA ASN A 76 2.35 0.07 -20.03
C ASN A 76 2.47 0.69 -18.64
N PHE A 77 3.32 0.10 -17.79
CA PHE A 77 3.52 0.51 -16.40
C PHE A 77 4.77 1.38 -16.27
N LEU A 78 4.59 2.67 -16.06
CA LEU A 78 5.66 3.66 -15.89
C LEU A 78 6.03 3.79 -14.42
N VAL A 79 7.32 3.59 -14.10
CA VAL A 79 7.85 3.66 -12.74
C VAL A 79 8.90 4.78 -12.69
N TYR A 80 8.67 5.80 -11.86
CA TYR A 80 9.56 6.94 -11.68
C TYR A 80 10.12 7.00 -10.27
N ASP A 81 11.45 7.22 -10.17
CA ASP A 81 12.14 7.39 -8.89
C ASP A 81 11.83 8.75 -8.28
N ASP A 82 11.29 8.75 -7.06
CA ASP A 82 11.10 9.95 -6.26
C ASP A 82 12.07 10.07 -5.07
N ALA A 83 12.94 9.09 -4.87
CA ALA A 83 13.90 9.00 -3.77
C ALA A 83 13.27 9.22 -2.38
N TYR A 84 11.97 8.90 -2.22
CA TYR A 84 11.20 9.18 -1.00
C TYR A 84 11.14 10.68 -0.64
N SER A 85 11.19 11.54 -1.64
CA SER A 85 11.20 13.00 -1.49
C SER A 85 9.86 13.59 -1.94
N PRO A 86 9.04 14.17 -1.04
CA PRO A 86 7.73 14.74 -1.39
C PRO A 86 7.77 15.76 -2.53
N PRO A 87 8.76 16.67 -2.65
CA PRO A 87 8.88 17.56 -3.81
C PRO A 87 9.10 16.80 -5.12
N ARG A 88 9.99 15.78 -5.13
CA ARG A 88 10.24 14.96 -6.32
C ARG A 88 9.02 14.10 -6.67
N THR A 89 8.31 13.60 -5.68
CA THR A 89 7.04 12.87 -5.90
C THR A 89 6.05 13.74 -6.66
N LEU A 90 5.88 15.00 -6.26
CA LEU A 90 5.00 15.94 -6.95
C LEU A 90 5.45 16.21 -8.39
N GLU A 91 6.75 16.40 -8.61
CA GLU A 91 7.33 16.59 -9.95
C GLU A 91 7.05 15.39 -10.86
N GLN A 92 7.42 14.19 -10.40
CA GLN A 92 7.24 12.96 -11.18
C GLN A 92 5.76 12.62 -11.40
N THR A 93 4.91 12.89 -10.42
CA THR A 93 3.46 12.72 -10.58
C THR A 93 2.87 13.66 -11.62
N ARG A 94 3.29 14.93 -11.66
CA ARG A 94 2.89 15.84 -12.73
C ARG A 94 3.33 15.37 -14.08
N ARG A 95 4.56 14.87 -14.21
CA ARG A 95 5.06 14.27 -15.45
C ARG A 95 4.18 13.11 -15.90
N LEU A 96 3.88 12.15 -15.02
CA LEU A 96 3.00 11.02 -15.31
C LEU A 96 1.61 11.47 -15.79
N VAL A 97 1.02 12.45 -15.11
CA VAL A 97 -0.37 12.89 -15.38
C VAL A 97 -0.45 13.83 -16.58
N GLU A 98 0.46 14.80 -16.71
CA GLU A 98 0.36 15.89 -17.67
C GLU A 98 1.12 15.64 -18.98
N GLN A 99 2.26 14.92 -18.93
CA GLN A 99 3.09 14.62 -20.10
C GLN A 99 2.82 13.20 -20.61
N ASP A 100 2.98 12.18 -19.77
CA ASP A 100 2.80 10.78 -20.14
C ASP A 100 1.32 10.39 -20.27
N LYS A 101 0.43 11.24 -19.72
CA LYS A 101 -1.03 11.07 -19.80
C LYS A 101 -1.52 9.72 -19.28
N VAL A 102 -1.04 9.28 -18.12
CA VAL A 102 -1.48 8.01 -17.54
C VAL A 102 -2.98 8.01 -17.24
N ALA A 103 -3.62 6.86 -17.39
CA ALA A 103 -5.01 6.67 -17.04
C ALA A 103 -5.22 6.87 -15.54
N PHE A 104 -4.33 6.28 -14.74
CA PHE A 104 -4.35 6.39 -13.28
C PHE A 104 -2.97 6.11 -12.68
N LEU A 105 -2.84 6.39 -11.39
CA LEU A 105 -1.68 6.07 -10.57
C LEU A 105 -1.95 4.81 -9.76
N PHE A 106 -0.94 3.96 -9.60
CA PHE A 106 -1.06 2.69 -8.93
C PHE A 106 0.08 2.44 -7.95
N ASN A 107 -0.25 2.14 -6.70
CA ASN A 107 0.68 1.66 -5.66
C ASN A 107 1.85 2.60 -5.37
N ASN A 108 1.63 3.92 -5.43
CA ASN A 108 2.66 4.91 -5.06
C ASN A 108 3.09 4.72 -3.61
N LEU A 109 4.41 4.76 -3.38
CA LEU A 109 5.00 4.46 -2.07
C LEU A 109 4.98 5.65 -1.11
N GLY A 110 4.64 5.36 0.14
CA GLY A 110 4.97 6.17 1.30
C GLY A 110 3.91 7.19 1.70
N THR A 111 3.86 7.49 2.98
CA THR A 111 2.89 8.44 3.53
C THR A 111 3.23 9.88 3.20
N PRO A 112 4.45 10.40 3.44
CA PRO A 112 4.77 11.79 3.16
C PRO A 112 4.75 12.11 1.66
N THR A 113 5.17 11.17 0.82
CA THR A 113 5.18 11.28 -0.64
C THR A 113 3.78 11.35 -1.21
N ASN A 114 2.89 10.43 -0.81
CA ASN A 114 1.49 10.45 -1.23
C ASN A 114 0.72 11.64 -0.64
N SER A 115 1.04 12.11 0.56
CA SER A 115 0.45 13.32 1.13
C SER A 115 0.73 14.56 0.27
N ALA A 116 1.93 14.66 -0.31
CA ALA A 116 2.31 15.77 -1.18
C ALA A 116 1.48 15.86 -2.47
N ILE A 117 0.98 14.74 -2.97
CA ILE A 117 0.22 14.66 -4.23
C ILE A 117 -1.29 14.46 -4.02
N HIS A 118 -1.72 14.14 -2.81
CA HIS A 118 -3.10 13.74 -2.50
C HIS A 118 -4.15 14.73 -3.00
N ARG A 119 -3.97 16.02 -2.67
CA ARG A 119 -4.86 17.08 -3.13
C ARG A 119 -4.83 17.25 -4.65
N TYR A 120 -3.64 17.21 -5.25
CA TYR A 120 -3.46 17.38 -6.70
C TYR A 120 -4.20 16.30 -7.49
N VAL A 121 -4.01 15.02 -7.15
CA VAL A 121 -4.64 13.92 -7.89
C VAL A 121 -6.17 13.93 -7.73
N ASN A 122 -6.69 14.29 -6.54
CA ASN A 122 -8.12 14.40 -6.31
C ASN A 122 -8.75 15.57 -7.08
N GLN A 123 -8.10 16.74 -7.12
CA GLN A 123 -8.55 17.88 -7.92
C GLN A 123 -8.55 17.59 -9.43
N ARG A 124 -7.57 16.82 -9.89
CA ARG A 124 -7.44 16.39 -11.30
C ARG A 124 -8.30 15.17 -11.65
N LYS A 125 -9.01 14.60 -10.67
CA LYS A 125 -9.81 13.38 -10.81
C LYS A 125 -9.01 12.24 -11.43
N VAL A 126 -7.77 12.07 -10.96
CA VAL A 126 -6.89 10.96 -11.33
C VAL A 126 -7.06 9.87 -10.28
N PRO A 127 -7.51 8.67 -10.64
CA PRO A 127 -7.54 7.55 -9.69
C PRO A 127 -6.14 7.29 -9.13
N HIS A 128 -6.04 7.21 -7.82
CA HIS A 128 -4.84 6.98 -7.06
C HIS A 128 -5.04 5.71 -6.25
N LEU A 129 -4.71 4.57 -6.88
CA LEU A 129 -5.19 3.27 -6.48
C LEU A 129 -4.17 2.51 -5.62
N PHE A 130 -4.66 1.96 -4.52
CA PHE A 130 -3.97 0.95 -3.72
C PHE A 130 -2.57 1.38 -3.28
N LEU A 131 -2.51 2.54 -2.62
CA LEU A 131 -1.27 3.14 -2.15
C LEU A 131 -0.45 2.17 -1.30
N ALA A 132 0.87 2.17 -1.48
CA ALA A 132 1.82 1.42 -0.67
C ALA A 132 2.10 2.16 0.65
N THR A 133 1.06 2.33 1.45
CA THR A 133 1.07 2.94 2.78
C THR A 133 -0.24 2.66 3.50
N GLY A 134 -0.17 2.43 4.82
CA GLY A 134 -1.32 2.16 5.68
C GLY A 134 -1.81 3.39 6.46
N ALA A 135 -1.44 4.63 6.06
CA ALA A 135 -1.91 5.79 6.78
C ALA A 135 -3.46 5.88 6.76
N ASP A 136 -4.04 6.16 7.90
CA ASP A 136 -5.50 6.10 8.12
C ASP A 136 -6.29 7.07 7.22
N LYS A 137 -5.67 8.18 6.87
CA LYS A 137 -6.22 9.23 5.98
C LYS A 137 -6.58 8.76 4.56
N TRP A 138 -6.09 7.60 4.09
CA TRP A 138 -6.45 7.08 2.77
C TRP A 138 -7.87 6.50 2.69
N ALA A 139 -8.56 6.42 3.83
CA ALA A 139 -9.90 5.90 3.95
C ALA A 139 -10.96 7.00 4.18
N GLU A 140 -10.83 8.13 3.48
CA GLU A 140 -11.74 9.29 3.56
C GLU A 140 -12.49 9.52 2.23
N PRO A 141 -13.43 8.64 1.83
CA PRO A 141 -14.09 8.69 0.52
C PRO A 141 -14.86 9.99 0.28
N LYS A 142 -15.38 10.62 1.33
CA LYS A 142 -16.14 11.88 1.21
C LYS A 142 -15.26 13.06 0.84
N GLN A 143 -14.04 13.12 1.38
CA GLN A 143 -13.11 14.20 1.14
C GLN A 143 -12.19 13.95 -0.05
N TYR A 144 -11.77 12.69 -0.23
CA TYR A 144 -10.80 12.27 -1.24
C TYR A 144 -11.28 11.05 -2.04
N PRO A 145 -12.34 11.22 -2.85
CA PRO A 145 -12.99 10.09 -3.55
C PRO A 145 -12.12 9.44 -4.63
N TRP A 146 -10.97 10.03 -4.98
CA TRP A 146 -10.06 9.53 -6.02
C TRP A 146 -8.82 8.84 -5.45
N THR A 147 -8.75 8.62 -4.13
CA THR A 147 -7.60 7.98 -3.47
C THR A 147 -8.07 6.82 -2.61
N ILE A 148 -7.44 5.67 -2.73
CA ILE A 148 -7.71 4.49 -1.91
C ILE A 148 -6.40 3.79 -1.52
N GLY A 149 -6.26 3.44 -0.23
CA GLY A 149 -5.17 2.60 0.27
C GLY A 149 -5.33 1.12 -0.12
N TRP A 150 -4.42 0.26 0.32
CA TRP A 150 -4.54 -1.18 0.14
C TRP A 150 -4.30 -1.96 1.43
N GLN A 151 -3.21 -1.70 2.10
CA GLN A 151 -2.81 -2.40 3.32
C GLN A 151 -3.61 -1.94 4.54
N PRO A 152 -3.59 -2.70 5.66
CA PRO A 152 -4.25 -2.31 6.90
C PRO A 152 -3.76 -0.96 7.44
N SER A 153 -4.64 -0.30 8.23
CA SER A 153 -4.33 0.98 8.84
C SER A 153 -3.22 0.85 9.89
N TYR A 154 -2.22 1.75 9.85
CA TYR A 154 -1.19 1.87 10.89
C TYR A 154 -1.76 2.23 12.25
N ARG A 155 -2.83 3.02 12.29
CA ARG A 155 -3.54 3.35 13.53
C ARG A 155 -4.15 2.10 14.15
N THR A 156 -4.80 1.26 13.34
CA THR A 156 -5.32 -0.05 13.79
C THR A 156 -4.20 -0.97 14.26
N GLU A 157 -3.09 -1.04 13.54
CA GLU A 157 -1.94 -1.84 13.94
C GLU A 157 -1.41 -1.41 15.32
N ALA A 158 -1.26 -0.11 15.54
CA ALA A 158 -0.82 0.44 16.83
C ALA A 158 -1.81 0.16 17.97
N GLN A 159 -3.12 0.17 17.67
CA GLN A 159 -4.14 -0.21 18.65
C GLN A 159 -4.00 -1.68 19.05
N ILE A 160 -3.76 -2.58 18.09
CA ILE A 160 -3.50 -4.01 18.36
C ILE A 160 -2.28 -4.17 19.28
N TYR A 161 -1.20 -3.44 19.00
CA TYR A 161 0.01 -3.48 19.83
C TYR A 161 -0.24 -2.97 21.24
N ALA A 162 -0.90 -1.83 21.39
CA ALA A 162 -1.21 -1.25 22.68
C ALA A 162 -2.09 -2.18 23.54
N LYS A 163 -3.12 -2.80 22.94
CA LYS A 163 -3.95 -3.79 23.65
C LYS A 163 -3.13 -4.97 24.11
N HIS A 164 -2.31 -5.56 23.23
CA HIS A 164 -1.47 -6.69 23.60
C HIS A 164 -0.48 -6.32 24.73
N ILE A 165 0.13 -5.12 24.68
CA ILE A 165 1.00 -4.65 25.75
C ILE A 165 0.25 -4.61 27.07
N LEU A 166 -0.94 -4.02 27.11
CA LEU A 166 -1.73 -3.90 28.35
C LEU A 166 -2.23 -5.25 28.89
N GLU A 167 -2.52 -6.21 28.01
CA GLU A 167 -2.87 -7.59 28.41
C GLU A 167 -1.70 -8.29 29.11
N GLN A 168 -0.47 -8.08 28.61
CA GLN A 168 0.74 -8.69 29.17
C GLN A 168 1.28 -7.91 30.38
N LYS A 169 1.13 -6.59 30.35
CA LYS A 169 1.69 -5.68 31.34
C LYS A 169 0.81 -4.43 31.49
N PRO A 170 -0.21 -4.45 32.37
CA PRO A 170 -1.19 -3.35 32.50
C PRO A 170 -0.59 -1.97 32.83
N GLU A 171 0.56 -1.94 33.51
CA GLU A 171 1.29 -0.73 33.93
C GLU A 171 2.56 -0.50 33.11
N ALA A 172 2.63 -1.03 31.87
CA ALA A 172 3.79 -0.87 31.02
C ALA A 172 4.12 0.60 30.76
N LYS A 173 5.40 0.95 30.80
CA LYS A 173 5.89 2.22 30.32
C LYS A 173 6.31 2.08 28.85
N ILE A 174 5.54 2.67 27.96
CA ILE A 174 5.65 2.45 26.52
C ILE A 174 6.56 3.53 25.90
N GLY A 175 7.66 3.11 25.30
CA GLY A 175 8.44 3.93 24.37
C GLY A 175 7.82 3.88 22.98
N LEU A 176 7.68 5.03 22.33
CA LEU A 176 7.15 5.13 20.98
C LEU A 176 8.17 5.82 20.09
N LEU A 177 8.88 5.04 19.26
CA LEU A 177 9.80 5.52 18.25
C LEU A 177 9.07 5.64 16.92
N TYR A 178 9.01 6.83 16.33
CA TYR A 178 8.18 7.05 15.14
C TYR A 178 8.78 8.04 14.16
N GLN A 179 8.51 7.84 12.86
CA GLN A 179 8.83 8.80 11.81
C GLN A 179 7.94 10.04 11.95
N ASN A 180 8.51 11.23 11.88
CA ASN A 180 7.81 12.49 12.13
C ASN A 180 6.94 12.95 10.95
N ASP A 181 5.98 12.09 10.59
CA ASP A 181 4.95 12.36 9.59
C ASP A 181 3.64 11.63 9.95
N ASP A 182 2.66 11.62 9.05
CA ASP A 182 1.37 10.96 9.30
C ASP A 182 1.49 9.44 9.47
N PHE A 183 2.53 8.79 8.89
CA PHE A 183 2.82 7.38 9.14
C PHE A 183 3.10 7.11 10.63
N GLY A 184 4.09 7.81 11.17
CA GLY A 184 4.44 7.62 12.57
C GLY A 184 3.39 8.18 13.54
N LYS A 185 2.71 9.27 13.17
CA LYS A 185 1.62 9.85 13.98
C LYS A 185 0.41 8.93 14.09
N ASP A 186 0.14 8.08 13.12
CA ASP A 186 -0.90 7.06 13.22
C ASP A 186 -0.59 6.04 14.33
N TYR A 187 0.69 5.69 14.55
CA TYR A 187 1.09 4.86 15.70
C TYR A 187 0.87 5.59 17.03
N VAL A 188 1.22 6.87 17.09
CA VAL A 188 0.95 7.69 18.28
C VAL A 188 -0.54 7.74 18.58
N ASN A 189 -1.35 8.01 17.57
CA ASN A 189 -2.79 8.10 17.70
C ASN A 189 -3.42 6.75 18.08
N GLY A 190 -2.99 5.64 17.46
CA GLY A 190 -3.51 4.31 17.77
C GLY A 190 -3.21 3.88 19.20
N VAL A 191 -2.00 4.13 19.70
CA VAL A 191 -1.67 3.90 21.11
C VAL A 191 -2.52 4.80 22.04
N LYS A 192 -2.70 6.07 21.66
CA LYS A 192 -3.51 7.03 22.42
C LYS A 192 -4.99 6.63 22.47
N ASP A 193 -5.55 6.09 21.39
CA ASP A 193 -6.94 5.61 21.37
C ASP A 193 -7.20 4.54 22.44
N VAL A 194 -6.24 3.63 22.64
CA VAL A 194 -6.36 2.53 23.59
C VAL A 194 -6.10 2.98 25.03
N LEU A 195 -5.11 3.85 25.24
CA LEU A 195 -4.74 4.30 26.58
C LEU A 195 -5.64 5.41 27.12
N GLY A 196 -6.24 6.22 26.23
CA GLY A 196 -7.08 7.35 26.61
C GLY A 196 -6.34 8.32 27.55
N PRO A 197 -6.93 8.67 28.70
CA PRO A 197 -6.32 9.60 29.67
C PRO A 197 -4.99 9.14 30.26
N ARG A 198 -4.66 7.83 30.20
CA ARG A 198 -3.41 7.28 30.72
C ARG A 198 -2.21 7.53 29.77
N PHE A 199 -2.45 7.99 28.54
CA PHE A 199 -1.42 8.14 27.53
C PHE A 199 -0.20 8.93 28.02
N ASP A 200 -0.42 10.14 28.53
CA ASP A 200 0.68 11.04 28.94
C ASP A 200 1.50 10.49 30.12
N ALA A 201 0.88 9.68 30.98
CA ALA A 201 1.55 9.04 32.12
C ALA A 201 2.34 7.78 31.72
N MET A 202 1.88 7.05 30.71
CA MET A 202 2.43 5.75 30.33
C MET A 202 3.35 5.79 29.12
N VAL A 203 3.27 6.84 28.27
CA VAL A 203 3.97 6.87 26.99
C VAL A 203 5.07 7.93 26.97
N LYS A 204 6.25 7.53 26.51
CA LYS A 204 7.34 8.41 26.12
C LYS A 204 7.53 8.32 24.61
N THR A 205 7.38 9.44 23.92
CA THR A 205 7.57 9.52 22.46
C THR A 205 8.95 9.99 22.08
N ALA A 206 9.50 9.48 20.99
CA ALA A 206 10.73 9.96 20.35
C ALA A 206 10.55 9.88 18.82
N SER A 207 10.62 11.04 18.17
CA SER A 207 10.50 11.12 16.71
C SER A 207 11.86 11.18 16.02
N HIS A 208 11.86 10.83 14.74
CA HIS A 208 12.98 11.02 13.84
C HIS A 208 12.47 11.42 12.44
N GLU A 209 13.35 12.04 11.64
CA GLU A 209 13.06 12.32 10.23
C GLU A 209 13.52 11.15 9.34
N ALA A 210 12.87 10.96 8.20
CA ALA A 210 13.27 9.92 7.24
C ALA A 210 14.70 10.12 6.71
N THR A 211 15.23 11.34 6.78
CA THR A 211 16.57 11.73 6.35
C THR A 211 17.62 11.64 7.43
N ASP A 212 17.25 11.33 8.68
CA ASP A 212 18.21 11.19 9.77
C ASP A 212 19.23 10.06 9.48
N ALA A 213 20.43 10.20 10.03
CA ALA A 213 21.46 9.19 9.87
C ALA A 213 21.15 7.96 10.72
N THR A 214 20.68 8.15 11.95
CA THR A 214 20.46 7.10 12.95
C THR A 214 19.35 7.48 13.92
N VAL A 215 18.83 6.48 14.66
CA VAL A 215 17.85 6.65 15.74
C VAL A 215 18.42 6.30 17.11
N ASP A 216 19.73 6.30 17.26
CA ASP A 216 20.42 5.88 18.48
C ASP A 216 20.07 6.74 19.70
N SER A 217 20.05 8.07 19.53
CA SER A 217 19.74 9.00 20.61
C SER A 217 18.31 8.85 21.12
N GLN A 218 17.37 8.59 20.21
CA GLN A 218 15.97 8.32 20.54
C GLN A 218 15.85 7.06 21.40
N LEU A 219 16.51 5.97 21.01
CA LEU A 219 16.48 4.70 21.75
C LEU A 219 17.12 4.81 23.12
N VAL A 220 18.28 5.49 23.24
CA VAL A 220 18.92 5.77 24.54
C VAL A 220 17.99 6.57 25.45
N SER A 221 17.31 7.58 24.92
CA SER A 221 16.35 8.38 25.67
C SER A 221 15.15 7.57 26.16
N LEU A 222 14.62 6.68 25.33
CA LEU A 222 13.49 5.81 25.69
C LEU A 222 13.89 4.77 26.76
N GLN A 223 15.09 4.18 26.65
CA GLN A 223 15.65 3.31 27.67
C GLN A 223 15.85 4.04 29.00
N ALA A 224 16.50 5.21 28.97
CA ALA A 224 16.74 6.03 30.16
C ALA A 224 15.43 6.47 30.84
N ALA A 225 14.35 6.64 30.08
CA ALA A 225 13.03 6.91 30.61
C ALA A 225 12.40 5.69 31.31
N GLY A 226 13.04 4.52 31.29
CA GLY A 226 12.56 3.29 31.92
C GLY A 226 11.42 2.62 31.13
N CYS A 227 11.33 2.82 29.80
CA CYS A 227 10.34 2.13 28.99
C CYS A 227 10.63 0.63 28.96
N ASP A 228 9.60 -0.19 29.15
CA ASP A 228 9.66 -1.65 29.17
C ASP A 228 8.80 -2.30 28.05
N ALA A 229 8.10 -1.50 27.29
CA ALA A 229 7.58 -1.81 25.96
C ALA A 229 8.07 -0.77 24.95
N LEU A 230 8.28 -1.16 23.69
CA LEU A 230 8.75 -0.29 22.62
C LEU A 230 7.94 -0.53 21.34
N VAL A 231 7.25 0.48 20.86
CA VAL A 231 6.52 0.45 19.59
C VAL A 231 7.27 1.29 18.56
N CYS A 232 7.56 0.71 17.40
CA CYS A 232 8.37 1.30 16.33
C CYS A 232 7.54 1.49 15.04
N GLY A 233 7.09 2.72 14.79
CA GLY A 233 6.49 3.16 13.52
C GLY A 233 7.54 3.80 12.59
N ILE A 234 8.43 2.99 12.02
CA ILE A 234 9.65 3.41 11.31
C ILE A 234 9.87 2.58 10.04
N ILE A 235 10.61 3.12 9.06
CA ILE A 235 10.95 2.43 7.81
C ILE A 235 12.11 1.42 7.97
N PRO A 236 12.33 0.48 7.03
CA PRO A 236 13.29 -0.65 7.17
C PRO A 236 14.70 -0.25 7.58
N ARG A 237 15.22 0.83 7.03
CA ARG A 237 16.56 1.33 7.38
C ARG A 237 16.73 1.54 8.88
N PHE A 238 15.75 2.16 9.52
CA PHE A 238 15.79 2.43 10.95
C PHE A 238 15.37 1.23 11.80
N ALA A 239 14.55 0.34 11.25
CA ALA A 239 14.17 -0.91 11.92
C ALA A 239 15.40 -1.78 12.20
N SER A 240 16.27 -2.00 11.21
CA SER A 240 17.53 -2.74 11.42
C SER A 240 18.45 -2.06 12.45
N GLN A 241 18.52 -0.72 12.44
CA GLN A 241 19.30 0.03 13.42
C GLN A 241 18.70 -0.12 14.82
N ALA A 242 17.38 0.00 14.95
CA ALA A 242 16.69 -0.10 16.24
C ALA A 242 16.87 -1.49 16.88
N ILE A 243 16.73 -2.56 16.10
CA ILE A 243 16.95 -3.93 16.58
C ILE A 243 18.38 -4.10 17.12
N ARG A 244 19.39 -3.70 16.35
CA ARG A 244 20.79 -3.75 16.78
C ARG A 244 21.02 -2.93 18.04
N ARG A 245 20.54 -1.68 18.05
CA ARG A 245 20.79 -0.77 19.17
C ARG A 245 20.14 -1.24 20.47
N VAL A 246 18.90 -1.73 20.42
CA VAL A 246 18.20 -2.31 21.57
C VAL A 246 19.00 -3.49 22.14
N PHE A 247 19.50 -4.37 21.28
CA PHE A 247 20.33 -5.49 21.70
C PHE A 247 21.67 -5.03 22.31
N ASP A 248 22.39 -4.11 21.68
CA ASP A 248 23.69 -3.62 22.12
C ASP A 248 23.60 -2.84 23.45
N LEU A 249 22.46 -2.19 23.72
CA LEU A 249 22.14 -1.56 25.00
C LEU A 249 21.80 -2.57 26.12
N ASN A 250 21.78 -3.87 25.82
CA ASN A 250 21.23 -4.91 26.70
C ASN A 250 19.84 -4.55 27.26
N TRP A 251 19.07 -3.79 26.46
CA TRP A 251 17.70 -3.40 26.81
C TRP A 251 16.73 -4.47 26.30
N LYS A 252 15.79 -4.88 27.15
CA LYS A 252 14.87 -6.00 26.86
C LYS A 252 13.40 -5.56 26.97
N PRO A 253 12.94 -4.58 26.15
CA PRO A 253 11.55 -4.21 26.14
C PRO A 253 10.73 -5.26 25.38
N MET A 254 9.43 -5.32 25.61
CA MET A 254 8.50 -5.97 24.68
C MET A 254 8.46 -5.10 23.39
N MET A 255 9.19 -5.53 22.35
CA MET A 255 9.42 -4.71 21.16
C MET A 255 8.45 -5.06 20.03
N PHE A 256 7.78 -4.02 19.51
CA PHE A 256 6.85 -4.10 18.37
C PHE A 256 7.40 -3.29 17.20
N MET A 257 7.30 -3.85 16.00
CA MET A 257 7.74 -3.21 14.76
C MET A 257 6.60 -3.14 13.76
N SER A 258 6.49 -2.03 13.06
CA SER A 258 5.56 -1.88 11.92
C SER A 258 5.70 -3.04 10.93
N ASN A 259 4.58 -3.59 10.47
CA ASN A 259 4.52 -4.69 9.50
C ASN A 259 5.25 -4.41 8.18
N VAL A 260 5.40 -3.14 7.82
CA VAL A 260 6.12 -2.72 6.61
C VAL A 260 7.64 -2.75 6.78
N SER A 261 8.15 -3.01 7.99
CA SER A 261 9.58 -2.92 8.32
C SER A 261 10.10 -4.18 9.02
N VAL A 262 9.62 -5.36 8.59
CA VAL A 262 9.96 -6.67 9.19
C VAL A 262 10.41 -7.70 8.16
N SER A 263 10.82 -7.28 6.97
CA SER A 263 11.35 -8.21 5.95
C SER A 263 12.55 -8.98 6.50
N GLY A 264 12.54 -10.29 6.26
CA GLY A 264 13.63 -11.18 6.65
C GLY A 264 14.97 -10.74 6.08
N SER A 265 15.02 -10.52 4.76
CA SER A 265 16.27 -10.23 4.04
C SER A 265 16.76 -8.79 4.19
N VAL A 266 15.88 -7.78 4.26
CA VAL A 266 16.30 -6.37 4.29
C VAL A 266 16.28 -5.72 5.68
N VAL A 267 15.69 -6.40 6.68
CA VAL A 267 15.64 -5.88 8.06
C VAL A 267 16.26 -6.83 9.05
N ILE A 268 15.75 -8.07 9.14
CA ILE A 268 16.13 -9.02 10.19
C ILE A 268 17.55 -9.53 9.99
N GLU A 269 17.91 -9.98 8.78
CA GLU A 269 19.26 -10.45 8.48
C GLU A 269 20.33 -9.36 8.66
N PRO A 270 20.18 -8.14 8.12
CA PRO A 270 21.12 -7.05 8.37
C PRO A 270 21.18 -6.61 9.84
N ALA A 271 20.12 -6.80 10.61
CA ALA A 271 20.12 -6.51 12.04
C ALA A 271 20.88 -7.57 12.87
N GLY A 272 20.89 -8.80 12.40
CA GLY A 272 21.29 -10.01 13.10
C GLY A 272 20.08 -10.78 13.61
N LYS A 273 19.84 -11.98 13.05
CA LYS A 273 18.64 -12.80 13.35
C LYS A 273 18.46 -13.05 14.85
N GLU A 274 19.57 -13.30 15.54
CA GLU A 274 19.62 -13.53 16.98
C GLU A 274 19.25 -12.29 17.81
N LYS A 275 19.54 -11.09 17.28
CA LYS A 275 19.23 -9.82 17.94
C LYS A 275 17.74 -9.46 17.87
N ALA A 276 17.05 -10.03 16.88
CA ALA A 276 15.63 -9.82 16.67
C ALA A 276 14.74 -10.80 17.46
N VAL A 277 15.31 -11.79 18.18
CA VAL A 277 14.52 -12.79 18.91
C VAL A 277 13.58 -12.13 19.90
N GLY A 278 12.28 -12.46 19.80
CA GLY A 278 11.22 -11.88 20.62
C GLY A 278 10.55 -10.65 20.01
N LEU A 279 11.05 -10.10 18.89
CA LEU A 279 10.40 -9.02 18.15
C LEU A 279 8.99 -9.41 17.75
N ILE A 280 8.02 -8.53 17.95
CA ILE A 280 6.62 -8.75 17.62
C ILE A 280 6.21 -7.81 16.49
N THR A 281 5.39 -8.30 15.60
CA THR A 281 4.68 -7.52 14.59
C THR A 281 3.28 -8.09 14.36
N SER A 282 2.45 -7.40 13.62
CA SER A 282 1.24 -7.98 13.04
C SER A 282 1.41 -8.10 11.53
N ASP A 283 0.82 -9.10 10.91
CA ASP A 283 0.81 -9.24 9.46
C ASP A 283 -0.54 -9.79 8.98
N TYR A 284 -0.80 -9.57 7.72
CA TYR A 284 -1.99 -10.05 6.99
C TYR A 284 -1.58 -11.01 5.86
N ARG A 285 -0.27 -11.15 5.63
CA ARG A 285 0.33 -11.96 4.56
C ARG A 285 0.87 -13.27 5.11
N LYS A 286 0.90 -14.29 4.26
CA LYS A 286 1.68 -15.50 4.52
C LYS A 286 3.17 -15.15 4.48
N ASP A 287 3.91 -15.55 5.50
CA ASP A 287 5.36 -15.50 5.46
C ASP A 287 5.87 -16.58 4.50
N GLN A 288 6.54 -16.15 3.44
CA GLN A 288 7.05 -17.04 2.40
C GLN A 288 8.17 -17.96 2.88
N SER A 289 8.81 -17.65 4.02
CA SER A 289 9.85 -18.46 4.66
C SER A 289 9.28 -19.49 5.65
N ASP A 290 7.99 -19.38 6.02
CA ASP A 290 7.34 -20.34 6.92
C ASP A 290 7.07 -21.66 6.20
N PRO A 291 7.69 -22.77 6.64
CA PRO A 291 7.53 -24.09 6.02
C PRO A 291 6.09 -24.63 6.08
N SER A 292 5.22 -24.07 6.94
CA SER A 292 3.81 -24.46 6.98
C SER A 292 3.06 -24.13 5.68
N TRP A 293 3.61 -23.24 4.85
CA TRP A 293 3.07 -22.88 3.54
C TRP A 293 3.74 -23.62 2.37
N ALA A 294 4.57 -24.64 2.63
CA ALA A 294 5.27 -25.36 1.57
C ALA A 294 4.32 -25.96 0.54
N ASP A 295 3.24 -26.59 1.01
CA ASP A 295 2.23 -27.23 0.18
C ASP A 295 0.99 -26.35 -0.09
N ASP A 296 0.98 -25.09 0.36
CA ASP A 296 -0.12 -24.17 0.10
C ASP A 296 -0.21 -23.83 -1.39
N PRO A 297 -1.36 -24.06 -2.05
CA PRO A 297 -1.49 -23.86 -3.50
C PRO A 297 -1.22 -22.42 -3.94
N GLY A 298 -1.65 -21.44 -3.14
CA GLY A 298 -1.43 -20.03 -3.43
C GLY A 298 0.04 -19.62 -3.32
N MET A 299 0.74 -20.13 -2.32
CA MET A 299 2.18 -19.88 -2.18
C MET A 299 2.99 -20.66 -3.22
N LYS A 300 2.51 -21.82 -3.69
CA LYS A 300 3.12 -22.51 -4.82
C LYS A 300 2.99 -21.71 -6.10
N GLU A 301 1.79 -21.17 -6.41
CA GLU A 301 1.56 -20.28 -7.55
C GLU A 301 2.50 -19.07 -7.50
N TRP A 302 2.65 -18.44 -6.33
CA TRP A 302 3.57 -17.32 -6.14
C TRP A 302 5.03 -17.74 -6.38
N ARG A 303 5.49 -18.87 -5.85
CA ARG A 303 6.87 -19.39 -6.08
C ARG A 303 7.12 -19.68 -7.56
N ASP A 304 6.16 -20.31 -8.25
CA ASP A 304 6.27 -20.60 -9.69
C ASP A 304 6.37 -19.29 -10.51
N PHE A 305 5.61 -18.25 -10.11
CA PHE A 305 5.74 -16.93 -10.70
C PHE A 305 7.12 -16.33 -10.45
N MET A 306 7.62 -16.35 -9.22
CA MET A 306 8.95 -15.82 -8.87
C MET A 306 10.05 -16.53 -9.67
N ALA A 307 10.04 -17.85 -9.72
CA ALA A 307 11.03 -18.63 -10.44
C ALA A 307 11.06 -18.30 -11.95
N ARG A 308 9.91 -18.01 -12.55
CA ARG A 308 9.82 -17.73 -13.99
C ARG A 308 10.13 -16.27 -14.34
N TYR A 309 9.66 -15.32 -13.54
CA TYR A 309 9.68 -13.89 -13.90
C TYR A 309 10.66 -13.05 -13.09
N ILE A 310 11.11 -13.55 -11.93
CA ILE A 310 12.07 -12.87 -11.04
C ILE A 310 13.05 -13.92 -10.49
N PRO A 311 13.80 -14.65 -11.35
CA PRO A 311 14.66 -15.75 -10.92
C PRO A 311 15.77 -15.32 -9.94
N ASP A 312 16.20 -14.06 -10.00
CA ASP A 312 17.20 -13.47 -9.11
C ASP A 312 16.57 -12.82 -7.85
N GLY A 313 15.27 -13.02 -7.62
CA GLY A 313 14.56 -12.46 -6.48
C GLY A 313 14.85 -13.23 -5.20
N GLU A 314 15.11 -12.49 -4.11
CA GLU A 314 15.25 -13.07 -2.79
C GLU A 314 13.89 -13.50 -2.25
N LEU A 315 13.62 -14.81 -2.25
CA LEU A 315 12.32 -15.35 -1.81
C LEU A 315 12.01 -15.01 -0.34
N GLY A 316 13.00 -14.67 0.48
CA GLY A 316 12.82 -14.24 1.87
C GLY A 316 12.29 -12.80 2.05
N ASP A 317 12.12 -12.02 0.96
CA ASP A 317 11.61 -10.66 1.07
C ASP A 317 10.08 -10.59 0.94
N ASN A 318 9.41 -10.18 2.00
CA ASN A 318 7.95 -10.07 2.05
C ASN A 318 7.37 -8.92 1.18
N ASN A 319 8.21 -8.05 0.61
CA ASN A 319 7.78 -7.08 -0.38
C ASN A 319 7.30 -7.76 -1.68
N TYR A 320 7.81 -8.95 -2.00
CA TYR A 320 7.33 -9.71 -3.17
C TYR A 320 5.93 -10.29 -2.96
N THR A 321 5.61 -10.82 -1.78
CA THR A 321 4.24 -11.30 -1.47
C THR A 321 3.26 -10.15 -1.39
N TYR A 322 3.68 -8.99 -0.87
CA TYR A 322 2.90 -7.75 -0.91
C TYR A 322 2.59 -7.34 -2.36
N ALA A 323 3.62 -7.19 -3.18
CA ALA A 323 3.50 -6.74 -4.57
C ALA A 323 2.61 -7.66 -5.41
N TYR A 324 2.75 -8.98 -5.19
CA TYR A 324 1.91 -9.97 -5.87
C TYR A 324 0.43 -9.81 -5.49
N GLY A 325 0.12 -9.65 -4.21
CA GLY A 325 -1.24 -9.45 -3.74
C GLY A 325 -1.88 -8.16 -4.28
N VAL A 326 -1.19 -7.03 -4.19
CA VAL A 326 -1.71 -5.75 -4.70
C VAL A 326 -1.83 -5.74 -6.22
N GLY A 327 -0.92 -6.41 -6.94
CA GLY A 327 -0.98 -6.58 -8.39
C GLY A 327 -2.19 -7.40 -8.83
N LEU A 328 -2.47 -8.52 -8.15
CA LEU A 328 -3.70 -9.31 -8.40
C LEU A 328 -4.97 -8.51 -8.13
N THR A 329 -4.96 -7.66 -7.10
CA THR A 329 -6.08 -6.74 -6.81
C THR A 329 -6.30 -5.76 -7.96
N LEU A 330 -5.23 -5.16 -8.49
CA LEU A 330 -5.32 -4.30 -9.67
C LEU A 330 -5.90 -5.06 -10.88
N PHE A 331 -5.40 -6.26 -11.16
CA PHE A 331 -5.86 -7.04 -12.31
C PHE A 331 -7.34 -7.40 -12.19
N GLN A 332 -7.83 -7.66 -10.98
CA GLN A 332 -9.25 -7.88 -10.75
C GLN A 332 -10.08 -6.62 -11.07
N VAL A 333 -9.65 -5.44 -10.60
CA VAL A 333 -10.29 -4.17 -10.96
C VAL A 333 -10.34 -3.96 -12.47
N LEU A 334 -9.22 -4.19 -13.15
CA LEU A 334 -9.14 -3.99 -14.60
C LEU A 334 -10.02 -4.97 -15.38
N ARG A 335 -10.16 -6.22 -14.93
CA ARG A 335 -11.12 -7.19 -15.52
C ARG A 335 -12.56 -6.73 -15.33
N GLN A 336 -12.89 -6.18 -14.16
CA GLN A 336 -14.23 -5.65 -13.87
C GLN A 336 -14.57 -4.40 -14.69
N CYS A 337 -13.56 -3.64 -15.13
CA CYS A 337 -13.76 -2.48 -16.01
C CYS A 337 -14.32 -2.88 -17.39
N GLY A 338 -14.15 -4.14 -17.82
CA GLY A 338 -14.51 -4.57 -19.16
C GLY A 338 -13.74 -3.80 -20.23
N ASN A 339 -14.43 -3.03 -21.07
CA ASN A 339 -13.82 -2.16 -22.08
C ASN A 339 -13.79 -0.67 -21.68
N ASP A 340 -14.41 -0.30 -20.55
CA ASP A 340 -14.45 1.08 -20.08
C ASP A 340 -13.35 1.34 -19.03
N PHE A 341 -12.22 1.86 -19.48
CA PHE A 341 -11.12 2.31 -18.63
C PHE A 341 -11.16 3.81 -18.35
N SER A 342 -12.33 4.44 -18.43
CA SER A 342 -12.48 5.81 -17.95
C SER A 342 -12.11 5.90 -16.47
N ARG A 343 -11.52 7.02 -16.06
CA ARG A 343 -11.11 7.25 -14.67
C ARG A 343 -12.26 7.02 -13.68
N ALA A 344 -13.47 7.43 -14.05
CA ALA A 344 -14.66 7.25 -13.22
C ALA A 344 -15.00 5.77 -13.03
N ASN A 345 -14.96 4.96 -14.11
CA ASN A 345 -15.26 3.53 -14.01
C ASN A 345 -14.14 2.78 -13.27
N VAL A 346 -12.88 3.10 -13.53
CA VAL A 346 -11.74 2.49 -12.80
C VAL A 346 -11.89 2.74 -11.30
N MET A 347 -12.21 3.97 -10.87
CA MET A 347 -12.42 4.27 -9.46
C MET A 347 -13.65 3.55 -8.90
N LYS A 348 -14.75 3.50 -9.65
CA LYS A 348 -15.96 2.76 -9.27
C LYS A 348 -15.66 1.28 -9.02
N GLN A 349 -14.91 0.63 -9.93
CA GLN A 349 -14.55 -0.79 -9.77
C GLN A 349 -13.59 -1.00 -8.58
N ALA A 350 -12.62 -0.12 -8.39
CA ALA A 350 -11.70 -0.19 -7.25
C ALA A 350 -12.40 -0.03 -5.88
N THR A 351 -13.51 0.70 -5.84
CA THR A 351 -14.29 0.95 -4.62
C THR A 351 -15.56 0.09 -4.50
N SER A 352 -15.65 -1.00 -5.26
CA SER A 352 -16.76 -1.96 -5.21
C SER A 352 -16.30 -3.42 -5.40
N LEU A 353 -15.10 -3.72 -4.91
CA LEU A 353 -14.56 -5.07 -4.90
C LEU A 353 -15.35 -5.96 -3.94
N GLN A 354 -15.93 -7.03 -4.48
CA GLN A 354 -16.47 -8.11 -3.64
C GLN A 354 -15.32 -8.75 -2.85
N PRO A 355 -15.57 -9.21 -1.61
CA PRO A 355 -14.55 -9.87 -0.82
C PRO A 355 -13.91 -11.04 -1.58
N MET A 356 -12.59 -10.99 -1.74
CA MET A 356 -11.82 -12.02 -2.43
C MET A 356 -10.60 -12.43 -1.63
N ALA A 357 -10.33 -13.73 -1.58
CA ALA A 357 -9.07 -14.25 -1.05
C ALA A 357 -7.95 -14.06 -2.07
N LEU A 358 -6.74 -13.76 -1.59
CA LEU A 358 -5.55 -13.71 -2.42
C LEU A 358 -4.57 -14.81 -2.02
N PRO A 359 -3.77 -15.35 -2.95
CA PRO A 359 -2.81 -16.43 -2.70
C PRO A 359 -1.85 -16.17 -1.54
N THR A 360 -1.42 -14.92 -1.40
CA THR A 360 -0.40 -14.49 -0.42
C THR A 360 -0.97 -13.95 0.89
N LEU A 361 -2.28 -13.92 1.07
CA LEU A 361 -2.92 -13.49 2.33
C LEU A 361 -3.14 -14.67 3.27
N LEU A 362 -3.15 -14.37 4.56
CA LEU A 362 -3.50 -15.36 5.59
C LEU A 362 -4.94 -15.87 5.40
N PRO A 363 -5.21 -17.13 5.71
CA PRO A 363 -6.56 -17.69 5.66
C PRO A 363 -7.57 -16.85 6.45
N GLY A 364 -8.71 -16.57 5.84
CA GLY A 364 -9.77 -15.75 6.44
C GLY A 364 -9.59 -14.24 6.23
N ILE A 365 -8.44 -13.78 5.75
CA ILE A 365 -8.24 -12.37 5.37
C ILE A 365 -8.61 -12.17 3.91
N MET A 366 -9.49 -11.22 3.67
CA MET A 366 -10.04 -10.92 2.35
C MET A 366 -9.71 -9.48 1.95
N VAL A 367 -9.61 -9.26 0.64
CA VAL A 367 -9.62 -7.91 0.05
C VAL A 367 -11.02 -7.59 -0.41
N GLY A 368 -11.58 -6.48 0.04
CA GLY A 368 -12.91 -6.03 -0.35
C GLY A 368 -13.11 -4.55 -0.08
N THR A 369 -13.93 -3.89 -0.91
CA THR A 369 -14.20 -2.44 -0.78
C THR A 369 -15.68 -2.14 -1.01
N SER A 370 -16.13 -1.01 -0.52
CA SER A 370 -17.42 -0.42 -0.88
C SER A 370 -17.28 1.10 -1.04
N PRO A 371 -18.27 1.78 -1.63
CA PRO A 371 -18.25 3.24 -1.77
C PRO A 371 -18.02 4.01 -0.46
N ASP A 372 -18.40 3.41 0.66
CA ASP A 372 -18.26 3.98 2.00
C ASP A 372 -17.08 3.40 2.79
N ASN A 373 -16.38 2.40 2.24
CA ASN A 373 -15.26 1.73 2.88
C ASN A 373 -14.06 1.59 1.95
N TYR A 374 -13.09 2.48 2.10
CA TYR A 374 -11.83 2.53 1.36
C TYR A 374 -10.68 1.81 2.10
N ARG A 375 -10.99 0.84 2.97
CA ARG A 375 -10.02 -0.04 3.63
C ARG A 375 -10.13 -1.45 3.04
N PRO A 376 -9.36 -1.79 1.99
CA PRO A 376 -9.46 -3.09 1.32
C PRO A 376 -9.14 -4.28 2.23
N ILE A 377 -8.13 -4.14 3.11
CA ILE A 377 -7.72 -5.13 4.11
C ILE A 377 -7.87 -4.53 5.50
N ARG A 378 -8.60 -5.23 6.39
CA ARG A 378 -8.91 -4.76 7.73
C ARG A 378 -8.45 -5.69 8.84
N HIS A 379 -7.94 -6.86 8.48
CA HIS A 379 -7.57 -7.90 9.42
C HIS A 379 -6.06 -8.08 9.49
N MET A 380 -5.56 -8.38 10.68
CA MET A 380 -4.16 -8.69 10.94
C MET A 380 -4.06 -9.80 12.00
N GLN A 381 -2.93 -10.49 12.03
CA GLN A 381 -2.60 -11.45 13.09
C GLN A 381 -1.23 -11.14 13.67
N LEU A 382 -1.08 -11.22 14.99
CA LEU A 382 0.20 -11.06 15.65
C LEU A 382 1.14 -12.23 15.33
N GLN A 383 2.42 -11.90 15.19
CA GLN A 383 3.51 -12.87 15.04
C GLN A 383 4.75 -12.40 15.76
N ARG A 384 5.60 -13.37 16.17
CA ARG A 384 6.84 -13.14 16.91
C ARG A 384 8.00 -13.82 16.20
N TRP A 385 9.13 -13.13 16.11
CA TRP A 385 10.37 -13.72 15.58
C TRP A 385 10.99 -14.66 16.62
N ASP A 386 11.21 -15.92 16.26
CA ASP A 386 11.75 -16.96 17.14
C ASP A 386 13.28 -17.19 16.95
N GLY A 387 13.91 -16.44 16.05
CA GLY A 387 15.30 -16.60 15.63
C GLY A 387 15.48 -17.31 14.28
N ARG A 388 14.43 -17.96 13.77
CA ARG A 388 14.41 -18.68 12.49
C ARG A 388 13.36 -18.14 11.53
N GLY A 389 12.20 -17.78 12.06
CA GLY A 389 11.05 -17.32 11.29
C GLY A 389 10.01 -16.60 12.15
N TRP A 390 8.95 -16.15 11.49
CA TRP A 390 7.82 -15.53 12.14
C TRP A 390 6.83 -16.61 12.61
N VAL A 391 6.58 -16.68 13.91
CA VAL A 391 5.61 -17.60 14.52
C VAL A 391 4.35 -16.82 14.88
N ARG A 392 3.26 -17.16 14.23
CA ARG A 392 1.94 -16.53 14.45
C ARG A 392 1.38 -16.96 15.80
N PHE A 393 0.70 -16.04 16.47
CA PHE A 393 -0.02 -16.31 17.71
C PHE A 393 -1.29 -15.45 17.82
N GLY A 394 -2.17 -15.82 18.75
CA GLY A 394 -3.47 -15.17 18.88
C GLY A 394 -4.40 -15.43 17.71
N LYS A 395 -5.57 -14.81 17.74
CA LYS A 395 -6.56 -14.86 16.64
C LYS A 395 -6.24 -13.79 15.57
N VAL A 396 -6.84 -13.94 14.39
CA VAL A 396 -6.95 -12.84 13.43
C VAL A 396 -7.86 -11.77 14.03
N ILE A 397 -7.42 -10.52 14.00
CA ILE A 397 -8.09 -9.37 14.63
C ILE A 397 -8.61 -8.45 13.51
N GLU A 398 -9.86 -8.09 13.55
CA GLU A 398 -10.43 -7.06 12.67
C GLU A 398 -10.23 -5.67 13.27
N GLY A 399 -9.92 -4.68 12.41
CA GLY A 399 -9.74 -3.29 12.83
C GLY A 399 -10.94 -2.66 13.55
N ALA A 400 -12.15 -3.14 13.27
CA ALA A 400 -13.36 -2.70 13.98
C ALA A 400 -13.49 -3.27 15.40
N GLU A 401 -12.74 -4.33 15.73
CA GLU A 401 -12.73 -4.96 17.08
C GLU A 401 -11.71 -4.30 18.03
N VAL A 402 -10.95 -3.31 17.54
CA VAL A 402 -9.86 -2.67 18.31
C VAL A 402 -10.34 -1.44 19.05
#